data_8ed33bdcbe704a1b556e2a298c65769d
#
_entry.id   8ed33bdcbe704a1b556e2a298c65769d
#
_cell.length_a   1.000
_cell.length_b   1.000
_cell.length_c   1.000
_cell.angle_alpha   90.00
_cell.angle_beta   90.00
_cell.angle_gamma   90.00
#
_symmetry.space_group_name_H-M   'P 1'
#
loop_
_entity.id
_entity.type
_entity.pdbx_description
1 polymer ?
#
loop_
_entity_poly.entity_id
_entity_poly.type
_entity_poly.pdbx_seq_one_letter_code
_entity_poly.pdbx_strand_id
1 'polypeptide(L)'
;MFIATNRFKVVPGSQADFEDVWTTRDTHLRDVPGFITFHLLRGPDRDDHTLYSSHSIWHSRADFEAWTRSEAFRLAHHTAGSNKPLYLGHPEFEGFEVIQTVEAAQQAR
;
A
#
# COMPACT_ATOMS: atom_id res chain seq x y z
N MET A 1 8.06 14.92 1.09
CA MET A 1 7.78 13.47 1.11
C MET A 1 6.32 13.25 1.39
N PHE A 2 5.73 12.32 0.66
CA PHE A 2 4.30 12.01 0.76
C PHE A 2 4.11 10.52 1.03
N ILE A 3 3.18 10.17 1.92
CA ILE A 3 2.86 8.78 2.25
C ILE A 3 1.40 8.53 1.89
N ALA A 4 1.18 7.50 1.06
CA ALA A 4 -0.17 7.11 0.66
C ALA A 4 -0.50 5.75 1.27
N THR A 5 -1.65 5.67 1.95
CA THR A 5 -2.09 4.43 2.58
C THR A 5 -3.48 4.04 2.09
N ASN A 6 -3.73 2.74 2.02
CA ASN A 6 -5.07 2.18 1.83
C ASN A 6 -5.31 1.15 2.92
N ARG A 7 -6.41 1.30 3.64
CA ARG A 7 -6.78 0.39 4.72
C ARG A 7 -7.79 -0.62 4.22
N PHE A 8 -7.56 -1.89 4.59
CA PHE A 8 -8.42 -3.01 4.19
C PHE A 8 -8.88 -3.75 5.43
N LYS A 9 -10.18 -4.02 5.50
CA LYS A 9 -10.75 -4.85 6.57
C LYS A 9 -10.88 -6.26 6.04
N VAL A 10 -9.87 -7.08 6.24
CA VAL A 10 -9.80 -8.42 5.66
C VAL A 10 -10.70 -9.38 6.45
N VAL A 11 -11.50 -10.14 5.72
CA VAL A 11 -12.46 -11.09 6.29
C VAL A 11 -11.73 -12.15 7.12
N PRO A 12 -12.21 -12.51 8.31
CA PRO A 12 -11.59 -13.56 9.11
C PRO A 12 -11.47 -14.86 8.30
N GLY A 13 -10.29 -15.48 8.36
CA GLY A 13 -10.00 -16.68 7.59
C GLY A 13 -9.45 -16.42 6.20
N SER A 14 -9.47 -15.17 5.72
CA SER A 14 -8.95 -14.81 4.39
C SER A 14 -7.59 -14.12 4.44
N GLN A 15 -6.94 -14.08 5.60
CA GLN A 15 -5.67 -13.37 5.76
C GLN A 15 -4.59 -13.93 4.85
N ALA A 16 -4.43 -15.25 4.81
CA ALA A 16 -3.39 -15.87 3.98
C ALA A 16 -3.65 -15.59 2.49
N ASP A 17 -4.91 -15.67 2.06
CA ASP A 17 -5.25 -15.40 0.68
C ASP A 17 -4.99 -13.95 0.30
N PHE A 18 -5.32 -13.02 1.20
CA PHE A 18 -5.08 -11.61 0.99
C PHE A 18 -3.58 -11.32 0.85
N GLU A 19 -2.78 -11.86 1.78
CA GLU A 19 -1.32 -11.68 1.74
C GLU A 19 -0.73 -12.28 0.47
N ASP A 20 -1.25 -13.43 0.06
CA ASP A 20 -0.76 -14.11 -1.14
C ASP A 20 -1.02 -13.28 -2.40
N VAL A 21 -2.20 -12.70 -2.53
CA VAL A 21 -2.52 -11.82 -3.66
C VAL A 21 -1.52 -10.66 -3.75
N TRP A 22 -1.22 -10.03 -2.61
CA TRP A 22 -0.32 -8.87 -2.60
C TRP A 22 1.14 -9.23 -2.83
N THR A 23 1.59 -10.35 -2.24
CA THR A 23 3.02 -10.70 -2.31
C THR A 23 3.41 -11.33 -3.63
N THR A 24 2.46 -11.87 -4.38
CA THR A 24 2.75 -12.53 -5.65
C THR A 24 2.53 -11.66 -6.88
N ARG A 25 1.78 -10.56 -6.76
CA ARG A 25 1.52 -9.70 -7.91
C ARG A 25 2.68 -8.76 -8.18
N ASP A 26 2.82 -8.38 -9.46
CA ASP A 26 3.77 -7.35 -9.85
C ASP A 26 3.14 -5.97 -9.58
N THR A 27 3.78 -5.16 -8.76
CA THR A 27 3.28 -3.82 -8.44
C THR A 27 3.62 -2.79 -9.50
N HIS A 28 4.61 -3.07 -10.37
CA HIS A 28 5.11 -2.14 -11.38
C HIS A 28 5.57 -0.80 -10.78
N LEU A 29 6.07 -0.82 -9.54
CA LEU A 29 6.44 0.41 -8.82
C LEU A 29 7.92 0.76 -8.92
N ARG A 30 8.78 -0.23 -9.12
CA ARG A 30 10.23 -0.05 -8.94
C ARG A 30 10.82 1.12 -9.74
N ASP A 31 10.33 1.33 -10.95
CA ASP A 31 10.89 2.35 -11.84
C ASP A 31 9.99 3.58 -11.99
N VAL A 32 8.99 3.72 -11.13
CA VAL A 32 8.09 4.86 -11.20
C VAL A 32 8.79 6.10 -10.63
N PRO A 33 8.81 7.22 -11.38
CA PRO A 33 9.45 8.43 -10.88
C PRO A 33 8.88 8.88 -9.55
N GLY A 34 9.76 9.18 -8.60
CA GLY A 34 9.37 9.67 -7.29
C GLY A 34 8.99 8.60 -6.28
N PHE A 35 8.88 7.34 -6.70
CA PHE A 35 8.61 6.25 -5.78
C PHE A 35 9.83 5.96 -4.91
N ILE A 36 9.61 5.76 -3.62
CA ILE A 36 10.69 5.46 -2.68
C ILE A 36 10.59 4.01 -2.18
N THR A 37 9.48 3.64 -1.56
CA THR A 37 9.34 2.28 -1.02
C THR A 37 7.87 1.95 -0.78
N PHE A 38 7.59 0.67 -0.65
CA PHE A 38 6.25 0.15 -0.44
C PHE A 38 6.28 -0.90 0.66
N HIS A 39 5.28 -0.86 1.53
CA HIS A 39 5.08 -1.89 2.55
C HIS A 39 3.63 -2.35 2.55
N LEU A 40 3.44 -3.65 2.72
CA LEU A 40 2.13 -4.18 3.11
C LEU A 40 2.19 -4.43 4.61
N LEU A 41 1.26 -3.84 5.34
CA LEU A 41 1.26 -3.86 6.81
C LEU A 41 0.11 -4.70 7.31
N ARG A 42 0.38 -5.54 8.30
CA ARG A 42 -0.65 -6.29 9.00
C ARG A 42 -0.87 -5.64 10.37
N GLY A 43 -2.10 -5.25 10.65
CA GLY A 43 -2.49 -4.64 11.90
C GLY A 43 -3.20 -5.63 12.82
N PRO A 44 -3.99 -5.11 13.75
CA PRO A 44 -4.66 -5.95 14.76
C PRO A 44 -5.84 -6.72 14.20
N ASP A 45 -6.13 -7.85 14.85
CA ASP A 45 -7.38 -8.57 14.62
C ASP A 45 -8.50 -7.86 15.39
N ARG A 46 -9.62 -7.66 14.71
CA ARG A 46 -10.83 -7.11 15.29
C ARG A 46 -11.92 -8.19 15.28
N ASP A 47 -13.10 -7.87 15.81
CA ASP A 47 -14.19 -8.84 15.89
C ASP A 47 -14.64 -9.36 14.53
N ASP A 48 -14.69 -8.47 13.53
CA ASP A 48 -15.21 -8.80 12.21
C ASP A 48 -14.16 -8.75 11.09
N HIS A 49 -12.90 -8.42 11.41
CA HIS A 49 -11.85 -8.33 10.38
C HIS A 49 -10.45 -8.29 10.98
N THR A 50 -9.45 -8.51 10.14
CA THR A 50 -8.06 -8.16 10.43
C THR A 50 -7.73 -6.91 9.63
N LEU A 51 -7.16 -5.91 10.27
CA LEU A 51 -6.77 -4.69 9.57
C LEU A 51 -5.47 -4.89 8.82
N TYR A 52 -5.47 -4.54 7.55
CA TYR A 52 -4.26 -4.43 6.74
C TYR A 52 -4.16 -3.04 6.15
N SER A 53 -2.97 -2.62 5.82
CA SER A 53 -2.76 -1.35 5.13
C SER A 53 -1.64 -1.49 4.11
N SER A 54 -1.85 -0.95 2.92
CA SER A 54 -0.75 -0.70 2.00
C SER A 54 -0.15 0.65 2.36
N HIS A 55 1.15 0.80 2.15
CA HIS A 55 1.88 1.99 2.59
C HIS A 55 2.96 2.28 1.56
N SER A 56 2.77 3.32 0.77
CA SER A 56 3.76 3.72 -0.24
C SER A 56 4.29 5.10 0.08
N ILE A 57 5.61 5.26 -0.09
CA ILE A 57 6.31 6.50 0.22
C ILE A 57 6.84 7.10 -1.08
N TRP A 58 6.65 8.41 -1.26
CA TRP A 58 6.93 9.16 -2.48
C TRP A 58 7.71 10.43 -2.16
N HIS A 59 8.51 10.88 -3.11
CA HIS A 59 9.21 12.15 -2.94
C HIS A 59 8.24 13.32 -2.80
N SER A 60 7.11 13.28 -3.54
CA SER A 60 6.11 14.34 -3.48
C SER A 60 4.73 13.78 -3.74
N ARG A 61 3.71 14.53 -3.33
CA ARG A 61 2.33 14.22 -3.65
C ARG A 61 2.10 14.20 -5.17
N ALA A 62 2.73 15.13 -5.88
CA ALA A 62 2.59 15.21 -7.33
C ALA A 62 3.09 13.94 -8.02
N ASP A 63 4.18 13.34 -7.52
CA ASP A 63 4.68 12.08 -8.06
C ASP A 63 3.69 10.94 -7.84
N PHE A 64 3.10 10.88 -6.66
CA PHE A 64 2.07 9.89 -6.38
C PHE A 64 0.86 10.07 -7.30
N GLU A 65 0.39 11.30 -7.45
CA GLU A 65 -0.76 11.57 -8.31
C GLU A 65 -0.47 11.24 -9.77
N ALA A 66 0.74 11.53 -10.24
CA ALA A 66 1.16 11.17 -11.59
C ALA A 66 1.13 9.65 -11.79
N TRP A 67 1.59 8.90 -10.79
CA TRP A 67 1.55 7.44 -10.85
C TRP A 67 0.11 6.92 -10.97
N THR A 68 -0.83 7.49 -10.22
CA THR A 68 -2.24 7.03 -10.26
C THR A 68 -2.87 7.20 -11.64
N ARG A 69 -2.28 8.03 -12.51
CA ARG A 69 -2.74 8.24 -13.87
C ARG A 69 -1.88 7.52 -14.90
N SER A 70 -0.94 6.69 -14.45
CA SER A 70 0.07 6.07 -15.32
C SER A 70 -0.37 4.69 -15.79
N GLU A 71 0.31 4.23 -16.84
CA GLU A 71 0.16 2.86 -17.34
C GLU A 71 0.58 1.84 -16.27
N ALA A 72 1.63 2.14 -15.50
CA ALA A 72 2.07 1.25 -14.43
C ALA A 72 0.98 1.03 -13.39
N PHE A 73 0.25 2.08 -13.02
CA PHE A 73 -0.87 1.97 -12.09
C PHE A 73 -1.97 1.09 -12.68
N ARG A 74 -2.33 1.35 -13.94
CA ARG A 74 -3.36 0.57 -14.62
C ARG A 74 -2.98 -0.91 -14.67
N LEU A 75 -1.74 -1.22 -15.01
CA LEU A 75 -1.27 -2.61 -15.08
C LEU A 75 -1.29 -3.28 -13.70
N ALA A 76 -0.83 -2.57 -12.66
CA ALA A 76 -0.80 -3.12 -11.31
C ALA A 76 -2.20 -3.46 -10.79
N HIS A 77 -3.22 -2.71 -11.24
CA HIS A 77 -4.59 -2.88 -10.76
C HIS A 77 -5.50 -3.62 -11.75
N HIS A 78 -4.95 -4.07 -12.87
CA HIS A 78 -5.73 -4.70 -13.93
C HIS A 78 -6.52 -5.92 -13.46
N THR A 79 -5.92 -6.75 -12.62
CA THR A 79 -6.56 -7.97 -12.13
C THR A 79 -7.14 -7.85 -10.74
N ALA A 80 -7.01 -6.67 -10.11
CA ALA A 80 -7.39 -6.50 -8.71
C ALA A 80 -8.87 -6.77 -8.45
N GLY A 81 -9.74 -6.52 -9.42
CA GLY A 81 -11.18 -6.72 -9.27
C GLY A 81 -11.69 -8.07 -9.75
N SER A 82 -10.82 -8.95 -10.22
CA SER A 82 -11.23 -10.22 -10.81
C SER A 82 -11.42 -11.34 -9.79
N ASN A 83 -10.96 -11.14 -8.55
CA ASN A 83 -10.99 -12.14 -7.50
C ASN A 83 -12.18 -11.93 -6.57
N LYS A 84 -12.55 -13.02 -5.86
CA LYS A 84 -13.52 -12.94 -4.79
C LYS A 84 -13.10 -11.87 -3.78
N PRO A 85 -14.04 -11.04 -3.31
CA PRO A 85 -13.69 -10.05 -2.30
C PRO A 85 -13.15 -10.70 -1.04
N LEU A 86 -11.97 -10.28 -0.62
CA LEU A 86 -11.32 -10.78 0.58
C LEU A 86 -11.46 -9.79 1.75
N TYR A 87 -12.05 -8.64 1.52
CA TYR A 87 -12.20 -7.61 2.54
C TYR A 87 -13.60 -6.98 2.48
N LEU A 88 -13.97 -6.35 3.59
CA LEU A 88 -15.27 -5.71 3.77
C LEU A 88 -15.25 -4.29 3.22
N GLY A 89 -16.28 -3.93 2.44
CA GLY A 89 -16.42 -2.60 1.89
C GLY A 89 -15.31 -2.21 0.92
N HIS A 90 -15.10 -0.92 0.76
CA HIS A 90 -14.05 -0.38 -0.10
C HIS A 90 -12.80 -0.07 0.73
N PRO A 91 -11.60 -0.16 0.13
CA PRO A 91 -10.39 0.32 0.82
C PRO A 91 -10.54 1.80 1.18
N GLU A 92 -10.01 2.17 2.34
CA GLU A 92 -10.03 3.55 2.79
C GLU A 92 -8.67 4.18 2.51
N PHE A 93 -8.65 5.14 1.58
CA PHE A 93 -7.43 5.84 1.21
C PHE A 93 -7.16 7.01 2.15
N GLU A 94 -5.89 7.16 2.56
CA GLU A 94 -5.43 8.33 3.29
C GLU A 94 -4.07 8.76 2.75
N GLY A 95 -3.90 10.06 2.52
CA GLY A 95 -2.62 10.61 2.08
C GLY A 95 -2.09 11.57 3.13
N PHE A 96 -0.76 11.54 3.33
CA PHE A 96 -0.12 12.33 4.37
C PHE A 96 1.11 13.05 3.82
N GLU A 97 1.20 14.36 4.08
CA GLU A 97 2.45 15.08 3.88
C GLU A 97 3.34 14.84 5.10
N VAL A 98 4.60 14.49 4.87
CA VAL A 98 5.56 14.33 5.97
C VAL A 98 6.02 15.72 6.39
N ILE A 99 5.75 16.07 7.63
CA ILE A 99 6.13 17.39 8.16
C ILE A 99 7.36 17.34 9.05
N GLN A 100 7.80 16.14 9.42
CA GLN A 100 9.01 15.99 10.22
C GLN A 100 9.56 14.58 10.01
N THR A 101 10.88 14.49 9.85
CA THR A 101 11.59 13.22 9.80
C THR A 101 12.73 13.28 10.81
N VAL A 102 12.78 12.28 11.68
CA VAL A 102 13.89 12.13 12.62
C VAL A 102 14.49 10.76 12.34
N GLU A 103 15.79 10.75 12.05
CA GLU A 103 16.48 9.51 11.75
C GLU A 103 17.40 9.15 12.92
N ALA A 104 17.64 7.85 13.08
CA ALA A 104 18.59 7.39 14.08
C ALA A 104 19.98 7.92 13.73
N ALA A 105 20.77 8.22 14.74
CA ALA A 105 22.18 8.60 14.54
C ALA A 105 22.91 7.42 13.88
N GLN A 106 23.81 7.75 12.94
CA GLN A 106 24.65 6.73 12.34
C GLN A 106 25.59 6.17 13.39
N GLN A 107 25.71 4.85 13.42
CA GLN A 107 26.62 4.20 14.32
C GLN A 107 27.98 4.02 13.65
N ALA A 108 29.04 4.39 14.38
CA ALA A 108 30.39 4.15 13.92
C ALA A 108 30.67 2.64 13.92
N ARG A 109 31.42 2.19 12.91
CA ARG A 109 31.81 0.80 12.78
C ARG A 109 33.30 0.68 12.72
#